data_905e4a0bf1e6c847f7b99299911ff0a2
#
_entry.id   905e4a0bf1e6c847f7b99299911ff0a2
#
_cell.length_a   1.000
_cell.length_b   1.000
_cell.length_c   1.000
_cell.angle_alpha   90.00
_cell.angle_beta   90.00
_cell.angle_gamma   90.00
#
_symmetry.space_group_name_H-M   'P 1'
#
loop_
_entity.id
_entity.type
_entity.pdbx_description
1 polymer ?
#
loop_
_entity_poly.entity_id
_entity_poly.type
_entity_poly.pdbx_seq_one_letter_code
_entity_poly.pdbx_strand_id
1 'polypeptide(L)'
;MKIEMLEENDKIHFEETVQKLLRYNHLNKYSLNRKGNKELNEDYQFVKDNFDIFYEYLKYAGFQLYIVDDQYEKSIIYLESNLEISKYKLYKLESACLFVLRYLYEEEKMSLKSDNKTIVTMKDLYTNLVGVFNIYNTDPQRNDILEALAVLERMNVIKVTKTQDDDFAIEIYPYICYVLTNEKIKSIVEALREGGDNNETE
;
A
#
# COMPACT_ATOMS: atom_id res chain seq x y z
N MET A 1 -17.77 21.24 -16.48
CA MET A 1 -17.04 20.51 -15.43
C MET A 1 -16.43 21.56 -14.50
N LYS A 2 -16.45 21.38 -13.17
CA LYS A 2 -15.97 22.42 -12.20
C LYS A 2 -14.48 22.82 -12.35
N ILE A 3 -13.68 22.05 -13.11
CA ILE A 3 -12.27 22.35 -13.41
C ILE A 3 -12.11 23.71 -14.11
N GLU A 4 -13.09 24.14 -14.89
CA GLU A 4 -13.08 25.43 -15.56
C GLU A 4 -13.12 26.63 -14.60
N MET A 5 -13.51 26.39 -13.33
CA MET A 5 -13.57 27.40 -12.27
C MET A 5 -12.24 27.58 -11.56
N LEU A 6 -11.26 26.68 -11.78
CA LEU A 6 -9.93 26.79 -11.20
C LEU A 6 -9.13 27.91 -11.88
N GLU A 7 -8.28 28.59 -11.13
CA GLU A 7 -7.28 29.50 -11.67
C GLU A 7 -6.25 28.75 -12.52
N GLU A 8 -5.55 29.42 -13.43
CA GLU A 8 -4.60 28.75 -14.36
C GLU A 8 -3.51 27.96 -13.64
N ASN A 9 -2.95 28.50 -12.55
CA ASN A 9 -1.96 27.79 -11.74
C ASN A 9 -2.54 26.54 -11.07
N ASP A 10 -3.79 26.63 -10.60
CA ASP A 10 -4.49 25.50 -9.98
C ASP A 10 -4.86 24.43 -10.99
N LYS A 11 -5.12 24.79 -12.26
CA LYS A 11 -5.31 23.82 -13.34
C LYS A 11 -4.06 23.00 -13.60
N ILE A 12 -2.89 23.66 -13.63
CA ILE A 12 -1.60 22.95 -13.77
C ILE A 12 -1.38 22.00 -12.59
N HIS A 13 -1.57 22.51 -11.37
CA HIS A 13 -1.44 21.68 -10.15
C HIS A 13 -2.42 20.51 -10.14
N PHE A 14 -3.66 20.74 -10.61
CA PHE A 14 -4.67 19.68 -10.76
C PHE A 14 -4.18 18.57 -11.71
N GLU A 15 -3.69 18.95 -12.90
CA GLU A 15 -3.21 17.98 -13.90
C GLU A 15 -2.04 17.14 -13.35
N GLU A 16 -1.06 17.78 -12.72
CA GLU A 16 0.09 17.11 -12.11
C GLU A 16 -0.35 16.15 -10.98
N THR A 17 -1.27 16.60 -10.14
CA THR A 17 -1.76 15.82 -8.99
C THR A 17 -2.61 14.63 -9.45
N VAL A 18 -3.43 14.79 -10.51
CA VAL A 18 -4.15 13.66 -11.13
C VAL A 18 -3.16 12.62 -11.65
N GLN A 19 -2.10 13.03 -12.35
CA GLN A 19 -1.07 12.12 -12.85
C GLN A 19 -0.36 11.38 -11.71
N LYS A 20 -0.05 12.08 -10.61
CA LYS A 20 0.53 11.45 -9.40
C LYS A 20 -0.43 10.42 -8.80
N LEU A 21 -1.72 10.75 -8.64
CA LEU A 21 -2.73 9.83 -8.14
C LEU A 21 -2.87 8.58 -9.02
N LEU A 22 -2.92 8.75 -10.35
CA LEU A 22 -3.01 7.62 -11.29
C LEU A 22 -1.74 6.77 -11.30
N ARG A 23 -0.58 7.37 -11.03
CA ARG A 23 0.70 6.66 -11.00
C ARG A 23 0.94 5.91 -9.69
N TYR A 24 0.62 6.54 -8.54
CA TYR A 24 0.97 6.02 -7.22
C TYR A 24 -0.21 5.42 -6.46
N ASN A 25 -1.43 5.61 -6.94
CA ASN A 25 -2.70 5.21 -6.34
C ASN A 25 -3.01 5.88 -5.00
N HIS A 26 -2.09 6.62 -4.40
CA HIS A 26 -2.30 7.27 -3.12
C HIS A 26 -1.43 8.52 -2.91
N LEU A 27 -1.88 9.37 -1.99
CA LEU A 27 -1.13 10.51 -1.47
C LEU A 27 -1.19 10.47 0.06
N ASN A 28 -0.03 10.46 0.71
CA ASN A 28 0.06 10.58 2.16
C ASN A 28 -0.05 12.06 2.58
N LYS A 29 -0.70 12.33 3.71
CA LYS A 29 -0.81 13.70 4.27
C LYS A 29 0.54 14.35 4.53
N TYR A 30 1.52 13.54 4.91
CA TYR A 30 2.87 14.02 5.19
C TYR A 30 3.89 13.36 4.27
N SER A 31 4.87 14.13 3.85
CA SER A 31 6.06 13.68 3.13
C SER A 31 7.31 14.07 3.92
N LEU A 32 8.43 13.45 3.62
CA LEU A 32 9.72 13.85 4.18
C LEU A 32 10.43 14.77 3.19
N ASN A 33 10.86 15.92 3.66
CA ASN A 33 11.71 16.80 2.87
C ASN A 33 13.13 16.23 2.72
N ARG A 34 13.97 16.92 1.94
CA ARG A 34 15.36 16.50 1.69
C ARG A 34 16.22 16.38 2.97
N LYS A 35 15.81 17.02 4.06
CA LYS A 35 16.49 16.97 5.38
C LYS A 35 15.92 15.90 6.30
N GLY A 36 14.90 15.12 5.83
CA GLY A 36 14.22 14.11 6.64
C GLY A 36 13.15 14.65 7.58
N ASN A 37 12.83 15.94 7.51
CA ASN A 37 11.76 16.53 8.32
C ASN A 37 10.40 16.24 7.70
N LYS A 38 9.41 16.00 8.56
CA LYS A 38 8.02 15.79 8.17
C LYS A 38 7.40 17.13 7.74
N GLU A 39 6.87 17.18 6.52
CA GLU A 39 6.17 18.33 5.95
C GLU A 39 4.80 17.92 5.45
N LEU A 40 3.85 18.86 5.50
CA LEU A 40 2.54 18.65 4.90
C LEU A 40 2.70 18.50 3.38
N ASN A 41 2.09 17.47 2.82
CA ASN A 41 2.10 17.25 1.38
C ASN A 41 1.13 18.23 0.70
N GLU A 42 1.65 19.11 -0.11
CA GLU A 42 0.87 20.13 -0.81
C GLU A 42 -0.18 19.50 -1.75
N ASP A 43 0.16 18.40 -2.44
CA ASP A 43 -0.79 17.69 -3.29
C ASP A 43 -1.96 17.11 -2.48
N TYR A 44 -1.68 16.56 -1.28
CA TYR A 44 -2.72 16.05 -0.39
C TYR A 44 -3.68 17.17 0.03
N GLN A 45 -3.13 18.31 0.45
CA GLN A 45 -3.94 19.45 0.88
C GLN A 45 -4.77 19.99 -0.29
N PHE A 46 -4.18 20.11 -1.46
CA PHE A 46 -4.85 20.59 -2.67
C PHE A 46 -6.03 19.69 -3.09
N VAL A 47 -5.83 18.36 -3.04
CA VAL A 47 -6.93 17.40 -3.29
C VAL A 47 -8.02 17.53 -2.23
N LYS A 48 -7.64 17.67 -0.95
CA LYS A 48 -8.60 17.82 0.16
C LYS A 48 -9.47 19.06 -0.02
N ASP A 49 -8.87 20.19 -0.37
CA ASP A 49 -9.56 21.47 -0.53
C ASP A 49 -10.44 21.50 -1.79
N ASN A 50 -10.09 20.72 -2.82
CA ASN A 50 -10.80 20.62 -4.10
C ASN A 50 -11.42 19.23 -4.33
N PHE A 51 -11.76 18.50 -3.26
CA PHE A 51 -12.15 17.10 -3.30
C PHE A 51 -13.23 16.79 -4.35
N ASP A 52 -14.27 17.60 -4.40
CA ASP A 52 -15.39 17.40 -5.34
C ASP A 52 -14.95 17.44 -6.81
N ILE A 53 -13.96 18.30 -7.14
CA ILE A 53 -13.44 18.44 -8.51
C ILE A 53 -12.67 17.17 -8.91
N PHE A 54 -11.77 16.72 -8.02
CA PHE A 54 -11.01 15.48 -8.23
C PHE A 54 -11.92 14.26 -8.28
N TYR A 55 -12.89 14.17 -7.36
CA TYR A 55 -13.84 13.07 -7.31
C TYR A 55 -14.65 12.94 -8.61
N GLU A 56 -15.26 14.05 -9.07
CA GLU A 56 -16.02 14.06 -10.32
C GLU A 56 -15.16 13.65 -11.53
N TYR A 57 -13.93 14.19 -11.63
CA TYR A 57 -13.03 13.88 -12.74
C TYR A 57 -12.62 12.40 -12.75
N LEU A 58 -12.14 11.90 -11.62
CA LEU A 58 -11.64 10.52 -11.50
C LEU A 58 -12.76 9.48 -11.64
N LYS A 59 -13.98 9.83 -11.22
CA LYS A 59 -15.17 8.99 -11.44
C LYS A 59 -15.43 8.74 -12.93
N TYR A 60 -15.27 9.73 -13.80
CA TYR A 60 -15.39 9.53 -15.26
C TYR A 60 -14.28 8.63 -15.82
N ALA A 61 -13.11 8.58 -15.17
CA ALA A 61 -12.03 7.66 -15.52
C ALA A 61 -12.20 6.26 -14.91
N GLY A 62 -13.30 5.99 -14.19
CA GLY A 62 -13.59 4.69 -13.57
C GLY A 62 -12.96 4.46 -12.22
N PHE A 63 -12.48 5.53 -11.55
CA PHE A 63 -11.88 5.47 -10.22
C PHE A 63 -12.79 6.11 -9.17
N GLN A 64 -12.76 5.55 -7.97
CA GLN A 64 -13.31 6.17 -6.77
C GLN A 64 -12.17 6.78 -5.97
N LEU A 65 -12.36 8.02 -5.52
CA LEU A 65 -11.42 8.74 -4.68
C LEU A 65 -11.90 8.68 -3.24
N TYR A 66 -11.03 8.25 -2.36
CA TYR A 66 -11.27 8.19 -0.92
C TYR A 66 -10.31 9.09 -0.18
N ILE A 67 -10.81 9.75 0.87
CA ILE A 67 -10.00 10.48 1.83
C ILE A 67 -10.22 9.89 3.22
N VAL A 68 -9.14 9.54 3.88
CA VAL A 68 -9.12 9.15 5.28
C VAL A 68 -8.27 10.15 6.02
N ASP A 69 -8.90 10.91 6.92
CA ASP A 69 -8.22 11.91 7.76
C ASP A 69 -8.29 11.43 9.22
N ASP A 70 -7.33 10.57 9.59
CA ASP A 70 -7.24 9.99 10.92
C ASP A 70 -6.33 10.85 11.81
N GLN A 71 -6.71 11.00 13.08
CA GLN A 71 -5.93 11.71 14.10
C GLN A 71 -4.58 11.03 14.41
N TYR A 72 -4.44 9.73 14.05
CA TYR A 72 -3.28 8.88 14.35
C TYR A 72 -2.32 8.71 13.16
N GLU A 73 -2.06 9.77 12.37
CA GLU A 73 -1.06 9.80 11.29
C GLU A 73 -1.34 8.93 10.04
N LYS A 74 -2.48 8.25 9.99
CA LYS A 74 -2.89 7.43 8.83
C LYS A 74 -3.69 8.23 7.79
N SER A 75 -3.58 9.57 7.82
CA SER A 75 -4.29 10.41 6.85
C SER A 75 -3.74 10.19 5.45
N ILE A 76 -4.60 9.69 4.57
CA ILE A 76 -4.26 9.30 3.20
C ILE A 76 -5.42 9.61 2.27
N ILE A 77 -5.09 10.00 1.04
CA ILE A 77 -6.01 10.00 -0.09
C ILE A 77 -5.62 8.84 -0.99
N TYR A 78 -6.58 8.04 -1.45
CA TYR A 78 -6.28 6.93 -2.34
C TYR A 78 -7.36 6.69 -3.38
N LEU A 79 -6.95 6.04 -4.47
CA LEU A 79 -7.83 5.62 -5.56
C LEU A 79 -8.16 4.14 -5.44
N GLU A 80 -9.41 3.81 -5.74
CA GLU A 80 -9.86 2.44 -5.95
C GLU A 80 -10.58 2.34 -7.29
N SER A 81 -10.29 1.30 -8.06
CA SER A 81 -11.01 1.01 -9.29
C SER A 81 -11.99 -0.13 -9.05
N ASN A 82 -13.23 0.05 -9.49
CA ASN A 82 -14.25 -1.00 -9.46
C ASN A 82 -14.15 -1.95 -10.66
N LEU A 83 -13.31 -1.63 -11.64
CA LEU A 83 -13.13 -2.44 -12.83
C LEU A 83 -12.13 -3.57 -12.60
N GLU A 84 -12.51 -4.80 -12.93
CA GLU A 84 -11.64 -5.98 -12.82
C GLU A 84 -10.33 -5.82 -13.59
N ILE A 85 -10.36 -5.13 -14.74
CA ILE A 85 -9.18 -4.88 -15.57
C ILE A 85 -8.08 -4.07 -14.85
N SER A 86 -8.46 -3.30 -13.83
CA SER A 86 -7.53 -2.47 -13.05
C SER A 86 -7.04 -3.15 -11.77
N LYS A 87 -7.52 -4.37 -11.48
CA LYS A 87 -7.13 -5.12 -10.28
C LYS A 87 -5.91 -5.99 -10.56
N TYR A 88 -4.93 -5.90 -9.68
CA TYR A 88 -3.80 -6.83 -9.69
C TYR A 88 -4.26 -8.22 -9.24
N LYS A 89 -3.97 -9.22 -10.06
CA LYS A 89 -4.13 -10.62 -9.67
C LYS A 89 -2.82 -11.08 -9.01
N LEU A 90 -2.84 -11.29 -7.72
CA LEU A 90 -1.71 -11.79 -6.97
C LEU A 90 -1.69 -13.32 -6.98
N TYR A 91 -0.50 -13.89 -7.14
CA TYR A 91 -0.26 -15.31 -6.94
C TYR A 91 0.02 -15.62 -5.47
N LYS A 92 0.19 -16.92 -5.14
CA LYS A 92 0.32 -17.38 -3.76
C LYS A 92 1.46 -16.68 -3.00
N LEU A 93 2.66 -16.57 -3.59
CA LEU A 93 3.82 -15.97 -2.92
C LEU A 93 3.66 -14.47 -2.74
N GLU A 94 3.16 -13.77 -3.75
CA GLU A 94 2.87 -12.33 -3.69
C GLU A 94 1.84 -12.01 -2.60
N SER A 95 0.77 -12.83 -2.53
CA SER A 95 -0.27 -12.70 -1.50
C SER A 95 0.29 -12.96 -0.11
N ALA A 96 1.16 -13.95 0.04
CA ALA A 96 1.82 -14.27 1.30
C ALA A 96 2.78 -13.13 1.73
N CYS A 97 3.58 -12.61 0.82
CA CYS A 97 4.44 -11.45 1.08
C CYS A 97 3.60 -10.22 1.50
N LEU A 98 2.51 -9.94 0.78
CA LEU A 98 1.61 -8.84 1.13
C LEU A 98 1.03 -9.00 2.54
N PHE A 99 0.59 -10.21 2.89
CA PHE A 99 0.04 -10.51 4.21
C PHE A 99 1.08 -10.31 5.32
N VAL A 100 2.29 -10.87 5.14
CA VAL A 100 3.37 -10.74 6.13
C VAL A 100 3.82 -9.28 6.28
N LEU A 101 3.97 -8.55 5.18
CA LEU A 101 4.33 -7.12 5.22
C LEU A 101 3.25 -6.28 5.90
N ARG A 102 1.96 -6.62 5.70
CA ARG A 102 0.84 -5.98 6.40
C ARG A 102 0.89 -6.24 7.91
N TYR A 103 1.24 -7.45 8.31
CA TYR A 103 1.45 -7.82 9.72
C TYR A 103 2.63 -7.04 10.33
N LEU A 104 3.79 -7.06 9.68
CA LEU A 104 4.99 -6.33 10.13
C LEU A 104 4.75 -4.82 10.22
N TYR A 105 3.95 -4.26 9.31
CA TYR A 105 3.55 -2.86 9.36
C TYR A 105 2.78 -2.53 10.64
N GLU A 106 1.80 -3.35 11.04
CA GLU A 106 1.04 -3.13 12.26
C GLU A 106 1.89 -3.35 13.53
N GLU A 107 2.75 -4.36 13.52
CA GLU A 107 3.64 -4.65 14.63
C GLU A 107 4.58 -3.48 14.92
N GLU A 108 5.18 -2.90 13.86
CA GLU A 108 6.06 -1.74 13.99
C GLU A 108 5.30 -0.49 14.46
N LYS A 109 4.04 -0.32 14.02
CA LYS A 109 3.18 0.79 14.47
C LYS A 109 2.72 0.66 15.92
N MET A 110 2.62 -0.56 16.44
CA MET A 110 2.32 -0.81 17.86
C MET A 110 3.56 -0.61 18.74
N SER A 111 4.76 -0.75 18.18
CA SER A 111 5.99 -0.40 18.87
C SER A 111 6.04 1.12 19.03
N LEU A 112 6.31 1.60 20.25
CA LEU A 112 6.37 3.04 20.59
C LEU A 112 7.52 3.81 19.90
N LYS A 113 8.10 3.23 18.85
CA LYS A 113 9.11 3.89 18.03
C LYS A 113 8.44 4.92 17.13
N SER A 114 8.81 6.16 17.35
CA SER A 114 8.30 7.35 16.64
C SER A 114 8.87 7.51 15.23
N ASP A 115 9.19 6.41 14.52
CA ASP A 115 9.71 6.52 13.17
C ASP A 115 8.60 6.79 12.15
N ASN A 116 8.81 7.82 11.33
CA ASN A 116 7.88 8.24 10.29
C ASN A 116 7.74 7.20 9.15
N LYS A 117 8.62 6.19 9.12
CA LYS A 117 8.66 5.15 8.10
C LYS A 117 8.73 3.78 8.74
N THR A 118 7.95 2.85 8.21
CA THR A 118 8.08 1.43 8.56
C THR A 118 9.05 0.78 7.59
N ILE A 119 10.19 0.37 8.07
CA ILE A 119 11.24 -0.29 7.27
C ILE A 119 11.55 -1.63 7.91
N VAL A 120 11.43 -2.70 7.13
CA VAL A 120 11.77 -4.06 7.53
C VAL A 120 12.87 -4.63 6.61
N THR A 121 13.55 -5.69 7.04
CA THR A 121 14.57 -6.35 6.22
C THR A 121 14.00 -7.53 5.44
N MET A 122 14.72 -7.98 4.41
CA MET A 122 14.41 -9.23 3.73
C MET A 122 14.40 -10.41 4.72
N LYS A 123 15.29 -10.39 5.70
CA LYS A 123 15.37 -11.40 6.74
C LYS A 123 14.11 -11.45 7.59
N ASP A 124 13.57 -10.28 7.98
CA ASP A 124 12.32 -10.21 8.76
C ASP A 124 11.15 -10.79 7.96
N LEU A 125 11.05 -10.43 6.68
CA LEU A 125 10.05 -10.98 5.78
C LEU A 125 10.17 -12.52 5.68
N TYR A 126 11.37 -13.02 5.40
CA TYR A 126 11.62 -14.46 5.27
C TYR A 126 11.30 -15.23 6.56
N THR A 127 11.78 -14.72 7.70
CA THR A 127 11.53 -15.34 9.00
C THR A 127 10.02 -15.46 9.30
N ASN A 128 9.24 -14.46 8.94
CA ASN A 128 7.79 -14.50 9.13
C ASN A 128 7.09 -15.40 8.10
N LEU A 129 7.51 -15.40 6.85
CA LEU A 129 6.92 -16.26 5.81
C LEU A 129 7.07 -17.75 6.15
N VAL A 130 8.25 -18.16 6.59
CA VAL A 130 8.61 -19.57 6.80
C VAL A 130 8.44 -19.97 8.26
N GLY A 131 8.96 -19.15 9.20
CA GLY A 131 9.03 -19.52 10.61
C GLY A 131 7.74 -19.25 11.38
N VAL A 132 7.18 -18.05 11.28
CA VAL A 132 6.03 -17.64 12.11
C VAL A 132 4.71 -18.14 11.52
N PHE A 133 4.49 -17.88 10.24
CA PHE A 133 3.20 -18.21 9.60
C PHE A 133 3.18 -19.58 8.93
N ASN A 134 4.37 -20.18 8.69
CA ASN A 134 4.51 -21.49 8.05
C ASN A 134 3.64 -21.63 6.76
N ILE A 135 3.61 -20.57 5.95
CA ILE A 135 2.75 -20.49 4.75
C ILE A 135 3.25 -21.44 3.64
N TYR A 136 4.53 -21.82 3.70
CA TYR A 136 5.19 -22.65 2.73
C TYR A 136 5.80 -23.90 3.39
N ASN A 137 5.51 -25.07 2.82
CA ASN A 137 6.12 -26.35 3.23
C ASN A 137 7.57 -26.49 2.72
N THR A 138 7.93 -25.72 1.68
CA THR A 138 9.28 -25.64 1.14
C THR A 138 9.69 -24.19 1.11
N ASP A 139 10.92 -23.92 1.53
CA ASP A 139 11.45 -22.56 1.59
C ASP A 139 11.44 -21.90 0.21
N PRO A 140 10.78 -20.74 0.04
CA PRO A 140 10.84 -19.99 -1.20
C PRO A 140 12.26 -19.49 -1.43
N GLN A 141 12.73 -19.57 -2.69
CA GLN A 141 14.05 -19.05 -3.02
C GLN A 141 14.07 -17.53 -2.93
N ARG A 142 15.24 -16.96 -2.62
CA ARG A 142 15.42 -15.51 -2.50
C ARG A 142 14.95 -14.75 -3.75
N ASN A 143 15.22 -15.30 -4.94
CA ASN A 143 14.82 -14.68 -6.21
C ASN A 143 13.30 -14.66 -6.38
N ASP A 144 12.60 -15.71 -5.98
CA ASP A 144 11.14 -15.78 -6.07
C ASP A 144 10.51 -14.72 -5.16
N ILE A 145 11.09 -14.51 -3.96
CA ILE A 145 10.64 -13.42 -3.05
C ILE A 145 10.90 -12.06 -3.68
N LEU A 146 12.06 -11.83 -4.30
CA LEU A 146 12.36 -10.56 -4.98
C LEU A 146 11.40 -10.28 -6.14
N GLU A 147 11.01 -11.29 -6.91
CA GLU A 147 10.01 -11.17 -7.96
C GLU A 147 8.64 -10.81 -7.38
N ALA A 148 8.23 -11.45 -6.29
CA ALA A 148 6.99 -11.14 -5.59
C ALA A 148 7.01 -9.69 -5.05
N LEU A 149 8.13 -9.25 -4.45
CA LEU A 149 8.30 -7.88 -3.98
C LEU A 149 8.25 -6.87 -5.12
N ALA A 150 8.79 -7.18 -6.30
CA ALA A 150 8.72 -6.31 -7.47
C ALA A 150 7.26 -6.10 -7.95
N VAL A 151 6.37 -7.10 -7.77
CA VAL A 151 4.93 -6.92 -8.01
C VAL A 151 4.32 -5.95 -7.00
N LEU A 152 4.62 -6.13 -5.70
CA LEU A 152 4.10 -5.26 -4.64
C LEU A 152 4.63 -3.82 -4.76
N GLU A 153 5.86 -3.65 -5.25
CA GLU A 153 6.44 -2.34 -5.53
C GLU A 153 5.70 -1.64 -6.69
N ARG A 154 5.33 -2.37 -7.75
CA ARG A 154 4.47 -1.84 -8.83
C ARG A 154 3.07 -1.45 -8.35
N MET A 155 2.56 -2.12 -7.31
CA MET A 155 1.30 -1.73 -6.66
C MET A 155 1.45 -0.50 -5.73
N ASN A 156 2.67 0.04 -5.60
CA ASN A 156 3.00 1.16 -4.70
C ASN A 156 2.62 0.92 -3.23
N VAL A 157 2.67 -0.31 -2.77
CA VAL A 157 2.47 -0.65 -1.35
C VAL A 157 3.78 -0.69 -0.56
N ILE A 158 4.90 -0.87 -1.26
CA ILE A 158 6.25 -0.90 -0.71
C ILE A 158 7.25 -0.20 -1.63
N LYS A 159 8.45 0.02 -1.09
CA LYS A 159 9.66 0.35 -1.86
C LYS A 159 10.80 -0.53 -1.40
N VAL A 160 11.48 -1.17 -2.34
CA VAL A 160 12.64 -2.02 -2.08
C VAL A 160 13.92 -1.28 -2.40
N THR A 161 14.89 -1.30 -1.48
CA THR A 161 16.19 -0.65 -1.65
C THR A 161 17.28 -1.63 -1.24
N LYS A 162 18.27 -1.85 -2.11
CA LYS A 162 19.43 -2.68 -1.78
C LYS A 162 20.31 -1.95 -0.76
N THR A 163 20.71 -2.63 0.30
CA THR A 163 21.61 -2.12 1.34
C THR A 163 23.08 -2.40 1.01
N GLN A 164 23.99 -1.81 1.77
CA GLN A 164 25.44 -2.02 1.58
C GLN A 164 25.89 -3.45 1.90
N ASP A 165 25.16 -4.15 2.77
CA ASP A 165 25.47 -5.52 3.23
C ASP A 165 24.86 -6.61 2.32
N ASP A 166 24.56 -6.28 1.08
CA ASP A 166 23.91 -7.16 0.08
C ASP A 166 22.53 -7.70 0.51
N ASP A 167 21.90 -7.05 1.49
CA ASP A 167 20.54 -7.29 1.93
C ASP A 167 19.58 -6.24 1.30
N PHE A 168 18.29 -6.33 1.60
CA PHE A 168 17.27 -5.42 1.12
C PHE A 168 16.50 -4.81 2.27
N ALA A 169 16.34 -3.49 2.23
CA ALA A 169 15.42 -2.74 3.07
C ALA A 169 14.09 -2.58 2.32
N ILE A 170 13.00 -2.89 2.99
CA ILE A 170 11.63 -2.83 2.46
C ILE A 170 10.89 -1.74 3.24
N GLU A 171 10.70 -0.58 2.64
CA GLU A 171 9.86 0.48 3.18
C GLU A 171 8.40 0.15 2.87
N ILE A 172 7.57 0.04 3.90
CA ILE A 172 6.15 -0.30 3.78
C ILE A 172 5.32 0.97 3.87
N TYR A 173 4.48 1.22 2.86
CA TYR A 173 3.63 2.40 2.84
C TYR A 173 2.31 2.18 3.58
N PRO A 174 1.74 3.22 4.24
CA PRO A 174 0.44 3.13 4.92
C PRO A 174 -0.69 2.63 4.00
N TYR A 175 -0.56 2.80 2.70
CA TYR A 175 -1.49 2.34 1.68
C TYR A 175 -1.74 0.83 1.74
N ILE A 176 -0.80 0.04 2.27
CA ILE A 176 -0.96 -1.41 2.44
C ILE A 176 -2.21 -1.76 3.27
N CYS A 177 -2.62 -0.90 4.21
CA CYS A 177 -3.81 -1.10 5.05
C CYS A 177 -5.11 -1.01 4.24
N TYR A 178 -5.11 -0.32 3.12
CA TYR A 178 -6.27 -0.13 2.25
C TYR A 178 -6.30 -1.15 1.11
N VAL A 179 -5.15 -1.66 0.70
CA VAL A 179 -5.05 -2.79 -0.23
C VAL A 179 -5.46 -4.10 0.44
N LEU A 180 -4.99 -4.35 1.66
CA LEU A 180 -5.32 -5.51 2.46
C LEU A 180 -5.99 -5.07 3.77
N THR A 181 -7.31 -4.87 3.71
CA THR A 181 -8.12 -4.43 4.85
C THR A 181 -8.32 -5.56 5.87
N ASN A 182 -8.71 -5.21 7.09
CA ASN A 182 -8.98 -6.20 8.15
C ASN A 182 -10.12 -7.16 7.76
N GLU A 183 -11.12 -6.69 6.99
CA GLU A 183 -12.21 -7.52 6.47
C GLU A 183 -11.68 -8.55 5.47
N LYS A 184 -10.81 -8.15 4.54
CA LYS A 184 -10.16 -9.07 3.60
C LYS A 184 -9.30 -10.10 4.34
N ILE A 185 -8.55 -9.70 5.38
CA ILE A 185 -7.77 -10.61 6.20
C ILE A 185 -8.67 -11.65 6.87
N LYS A 186 -9.79 -11.22 7.47
CA LYS A 186 -10.77 -12.14 8.10
C LYS A 186 -11.31 -13.14 7.08
N SER A 187 -11.74 -12.68 5.92
CA SER A 187 -12.25 -13.56 4.84
C SER A 187 -11.20 -14.58 4.38
N ILE A 188 -9.92 -14.18 4.29
CA ILE A 188 -8.83 -15.11 3.94
C ILE A 188 -8.65 -16.17 5.03
N VAL A 189 -8.62 -15.76 6.31
CA VAL A 189 -8.47 -16.68 7.44
C VAL A 189 -9.65 -17.64 7.54
N GLU A 190 -10.87 -17.17 7.33
CA GLU A 190 -12.09 -18.00 7.31
C GLU A 190 -12.03 -19.03 6.18
N ALA A 191 -11.69 -18.61 4.96
CA ALA A 191 -11.55 -19.52 3.82
C ALA A 191 -10.46 -20.58 4.04
N LEU A 192 -9.35 -20.23 4.69
CA LEU A 192 -8.29 -21.18 5.03
C LEU A 192 -8.74 -22.20 6.07
N ARG A 193 -9.57 -21.81 7.04
CA ARG A 193 -10.13 -22.74 8.05
C ARG A 193 -11.13 -23.70 7.43
N GLU A 194 -12.05 -23.21 6.60
CA GLU A 194 -13.04 -24.04 5.90
C GLU A 194 -12.40 -25.01 4.90
N GLY A 195 -11.31 -24.60 4.23
CA GLY A 195 -10.54 -25.46 3.31
C GLY A 195 -9.69 -26.51 4.01
N GLY A 196 -9.32 -26.31 5.28
CA GLY A 196 -8.55 -27.25 6.11
C GLY A 196 -9.38 -28.44 6.59
N ASP A 197 -10.65 -28.23 6.91
CA ASP A 197 -11.55 -29.29 7.41
C ASP A 197 -11.96 -30.34 6.35
N ASN A 198 -11.73 -30.06 5.07
CA ASN A 198 -12.06 -30.99 3.98
C ASN A 198 -10.96 -32.03 3.65
N ASN A 199 -9.78 -31.96 4.29
CA ASN A 199 -8.66 -32.88 4.02
C ASN A 199 -8.43 -33.93 5.14
N GLU A 200 -9.29 -33.99 6.18
CA GLU A 200 -9.15 -35.00 7.24
C GLU A 200 -10.15 -36.18 7.13
N THR A 201 -10.88 -36.29 6.02
CA THR A 201 -11.80 -37.42 5.79
C THR A 201 -11.57 -38.04 4.41
N GLU A 202 -10.45 -38.75 4.22
CA GLU A 202 -10.29 -39.89 3.32
C GLU A 202 -9.24 -40.87 3.85
#